data_bd58efe38ea1db2d66640681fba6e0bb
#
_entry.id   bd58efe38ea1db2d66640681fba6e0bb
#
_cell.length_a   1.000
_cell.length_b   1.000
_cell.length_c   1.000
_cell.angle_alpha   90.00
_cell.angle_beta   90.00
_cell.angle_gamma   90.00
#
_symmetry.space_group_name_H-M   'P 1'
#
loop_
_entity.id
_entity.type
_entity.pdbx_description
1 polymer ?
#
loop_
_entity_poly.entity_id
_entity_poly.type
_entity_poly.pdbx_seq_one_letter_code
_entity_poly.pdbx_strand_id
1 'polypeptide(L)'
;MKRKLQALAAILLVLVMLGSAMPMQLAAEAMTPPTTRYATPHGYNDHDYQKMVAFFEQTDENGVRNGEKLSEDYDPTDPETWWEYDGDYCRGSIEWTTVAGEYRLYEIFFGGIGNYALPLELVGFLDVSGCTALTDVRCNSWGDIQLTGLDVSGCAALEVLDCDGNELTELDVSTNTGLVWLYCRRNQLTELDISANTELRRLYCSGNQLTELDVSANAELYVLYCSENQLTELDVSVKTELYDLDCSLNLLTELDVSGCAALEALECYGNELTELDISECAALEELDCDYNHMTDLDVSANTELRRLYCSGNQLTELDVSMNTELESLSCFENQLTELDVSGCAALEELDCDYNHMTELDVSANTELRRLWCSGNQLTELDVSANTELESLSCSENHLTELDLSNNPRIDIDTISAEGSGFIEVSTVWDENDDICYYIKAASVPGNSFCGWYAVDGTLLSTNVEINRNDFDGVNDFIAKFTASTPGGVGDVDGDGAVRVSDAVLIMRYALGLIEFTPEQILCGDVDGDGFVKVADAVMVIRIALGLA
;
A
#
# COMPACT_ATOMS: atom_id res chain seq x y z
N MET A 1 21.65 9.65 4.09
CA MET A 1 21.65 8.19 4.13
C MET A 1 20.37 7.66 3.49
N LYS A 2 19.18 8.28 3.73
CA LYS A 2 17.86 7.93 3.12
C LYS A 2 17.89 7.96 1.58
N ARG A 3 18.46 8.97 0.92
CA ARG A 3 18.57 9.01 -0.57
C ARG A 3 19.32 7.81 -1.19
N LYS A 4 20.18 7.15 -0.41
CA LYS A 4 20.84 5.92 -0.87
C LYS A 4 19.99 4.68 -0.62
N LEU A 5 19.05 4.70 0.36
CA LEU A 5 18.11 3.61 0.58
C LEU A 5 16.94 3.65 -0.43
N GLN A 6 16.45 4.85 -0.77
CA GLN A 6 15.38 5.01 -1.78
C GLN A 6 15.91 4.66 -3.18
N ALA A 7 17.13 5.10 -3.52
CA ALA A 7 17.81 4.63 -4.74
C ALA A 7 18.09 3.11 -4.71
N LEU A 8 18.33 2.50 -3.53
CA LEU A 8 18.48 1.05 -3.42
C LEU A 8 17.13 0.32 -3.53
N ALA A 9 16.03 0.88 -3.02
CA ALA A 9 14.69 0.30 -3.16
C ALA A 9 14.21 0.36 -4.61
N ALA A 10 14.39 1.50 -5.30
CA ALA A 10 14.10 1.62 -6.73
C ALA A 10 15.02 0.73 -7.59
N ILE A 11 16.31 0.61 -7.24
CA ILE A 11 17.23 -0.32 -7.91
C ILE A 11 16.90 -1.78 -7.57
N LEU A 12 16.38 -2.08 -6.37
CA LEU A 12 15.93 -3.43 -6.02
C LEU A 12 14.66 -3.81 -6.77
N LEU A 13 13.70 -2.87 -6.93
CA LEU A 13 12.50 -3.08 -7.76
C LEU A 13 12.89 -3.32 -9.24
N VAL A 14 13.78 -2.49 -9.79
CA VAL A 14 14.30 -2.67 -11.16
C VAL A 14 15.14 -3.94 -11.29
N LEU A 15 15.88 -4.35 -10.26
CA LEU A 15 16.65 -5.61 -10.28
C LEU A 15 15.77 -6.85 -10.08
N VAL A 16 14.62 -6.73 -9.38
CA VAL A 16 13.62 -7.80 -9.33
C VAL A 16 12.90 -7.91 -10.67
N MET A 17 12.60 -6.77 -11.35
CA MET A 17 12.03 -6.78 -12.69
C MET A 17 13.04 -7.24 -13.77
N LEU A 18 14.35 -6.94 -13.62
CA LEU A 18 15.38 -7.40 -14.56
C LEU A 18 15.92 -8.80 -14.23
N GLY A 19 15.70 -9.32 -13.03
CA GLY A 19 16.10 -10.67 -12.61
C GLY A 19 15.20 -11.79 -13.16
N SER A 20 13.99 -11.44 -13.62
CA SER A 20 13.07 -12.40 -14.27
C SER A 20 13.28 -12.51 -15.79
N ALA A 21 14.11 -11.68 -16.39
CA ALA A 21 14.47 -11.77 -17.81
C ALA A 21 15.68 -12.68 -18.05
N MET A 22 15.71 -13.87 -17.48
CA MET A 22 16.39 -14.98 -18.13
C MET A 22 15.37 -15.65 -19.06
N PRO A 23 15.65 -15.80 -20.36
CA PRO A 23 14.83 -16.64 -21.20
C PRO A 23 15.03 -18.08 -20.72
N MET A 24 14.22 -18.55 -19.80
CA MET A 24 13.91 -19.95 -19.71
C MET A 24 13.11 -20.30 -20.96
N GLN A 25 13.83 -20.51 -22.06
CA GLN A 25 13.40 -21.38 -23.11
C GLN A 25 13.43 -22.81 -22.55
N LEU A 26 12.62 -23.08 -21.52
CA LEU A 26 12.06 -24.42 -21.39
C LEU A 26 11.03 -24.47 -22.52
N ALA A 27 11.34 -25.31 -23.51
CA ALA A 27 10.39 -25.74 -24.48
C ALA A 27 9.08 -26.06 -23.73
N ALA A 28 8.03 -25.28 -24.02
CA ALA A 28 6.69 -25.77 -23.87
C ALA A 28 6.63 -26.98 -24.83
N GLU A 29 6.99 -28.14 -24.33
CA GLU A 29 6.44 -29.36 -24.89
C GLU A 29 4.94 -29.16 -24.65
N ALA A 30 4.22 -28.80 -25.71
CA ALA A 30 2.78 -28.76 -25.71
C ALA A 30 2.36 -30.11 -25.10
N MET A 31 1.83 -30.06 -23.87
CA MET A 31 1.23 -31.22 -23.23
C MET A 31 0.14 -31.67 -24.18
N THR A 32 0.41 -32.68 -24.98
CA THR A 32 -0.61 -33.26 -25.83
C THR A 32 -1.69 -33.81 -24.89
N PRO A 33 -2.93 -33.32 -25.02
CA PRO A 33 -3.99 -33.80 -24.16
C PRO A 33 -4.06 -35.31 -24.18
N PRO A 34 -4.38 -35.97 -23.07
CA PRO A 34 -4.43 -37.41 -22.98
C PRO A 34 -5.33 -37.95 -24.10
N THR A 35 -4.80 -38.90 -24.89
CA THR A 35 -5.50 -39.44 -26.07
C THR A 35 -6.58 -40.47 -25.69
N THR A 36 -6.80 -40.70 -24.40
CA THR A 36 -7.81 -41.63 -23.90
C THR A 36 -9.19 -40.98 -23.99
N ARG A 37 -10.02 -41.50 -24.89
CA ARG A 37 -11.41 -41.07 -25.01
C ARG A 37 -12.31 -42.00 -24.20
N TYR A 38 -13.01 -41.45 -23.23
CA TYR A 38 -13.98 -42.20 -22.43
C TYR A 38 -15.35 -42.22 -23.12
N ALA A 39 -16.18 -43.20 -22.78
CA ALA A 39 -17.53 -43.26 -23.31
C ALA A 39 -18.41 -42.22 -22.63
N THR A 40 -18.98 -41.31 -23.41
CA THR A 40 -19.87 -40.26 -22.89
C THR A 40 -21.12 -40.88 -22.29
N PRO A 41 -21.50 -40.52 -21.03
CA PRO A 41 -22.72 -41.00 -20.41
C PRO A 41 -23.97 -40.58 -21.19
N HIS A 42 -25.02 -41.37 -21.07
CA HIS A 42 -26.27 -41.12 -21.79
C HIS A 42 -26.89 -39.76 -21.42
N GLY A 43 -27.16 -38.96 -22.42
CA GLY A 43 -27.80 -37.64 -22.26
C GLY A 43 -26.81 -36.48 -22.29
N TYR A 44 -25.52 -36.72 -22.08
CA TYR A 44 -24.50 -35.68 -22.15
C TYR A 44 -24.05 -35.41 -23.60
N ASN A 45 -23.74 -34.17 -23.91
CA ASN A 45 -23.14 -33.83 -25.18
C ASN A 45 -21.67 -34.32 -25.21
N ASP A 46 -21.35 -35.10 -26.25
CA ASP A 46 -20.03 -35.75 -26.32
C ASP A 46 -18.85 -34.74 -26.39
N HIS A 47 -19.04 -33.64 -27.10
CA HIS A 47 -18.00 -32.61 -27.23
C HIS A 47 -17.68 -31.98 -25.86
N ASP A 48 -18.68 -31.42 -25.18
CA ASP A 48 -18.51 -30.71 -23.92
C ASP A 48 -17.96 -31.66 -22.83
N TYR A 49 -18.47 -32.90 -22.79
CA TYR A 49 -18.02 -33.93 -21.86
C TYR A 49 -16.52 -34.26 -22.04
N GLN A 50 -16.07 -34.49 -23.31
CA GLN A 50 -14.68 -34.86 -23.57
C GLN A 50 -13.71 -33.70 -23.27
N LYS A 51 -14.13 -32.44 -23.41
CA LYS A 51 -13.33 -31.27 -23.03
C LYS A 51 -13.01 -31.27 -21.53
N MET A 52 -14.03 -31.49 -20.69
CA MET A 52 -13.84 -31.54 -19.24
C MET A 52 -13.00 -32.75 -18.80
N VAL A 53 -13.27 -33.94 -19.37
CA VAL A 53 -12.45 -35.12 -19.09
C VAL A 53 -10.98 -34.88 -19.45
N ALA A 54 -10.72 -34.26 -20.60
CA ALA A 54 -9.35 -33.99 -21.03
C ALA A 54 -8.61 -33.07 -20.02
N PHE A 55 -9.29 -32.11 -19.40
CA PHE A 55 -8.73 -31.28 -18.35
C PHE A 55 -8.48 -32.06 -17.05
N PHE A 56 -9.46 -32.88 -16.64
CA PHE A 56 -9.36 -33.63 -15.38
C PHE A 56 -8.31 -34.73 -15.39
N GLU A 57 -7.99 -35.26 -16.56
CA GLU A 57 -6.95 -36.30 -16.74
C GLU A 57 -5.53 -35.70 -16.84
N GLN A 58 -5.36 -34.37 -16.87
CA GLN A 58 -4.05 -33.75 -16.77
C GLN A 58 -3.47 -33.94 -15.37
N THR A 59 -2.17 -34.13 -15.29
CA THR A 59 -1.48 -34.41 -14.03
C THR A 59 -0.46 -33.31 -13.71
N ASP A 60 -0.28 -33.07 -12.42
CA ASP A 60 0.83 -32.27 -11.91
C ASP A 60 2.18 -33.02 -12.00
N GLU A 61 3.23 -32.39 -11.51
CA GLU A 61 4.60 -32.94 -11.46
C GLU A 61 4.71 -34.23 -10.61
N ASN A 62 3.79 -34.45 -9.67
CA ASN A 62 3.73 -35.64 -8.82
C ASN A 62 2.85 -36.73 -9.44
N GLY A 63 2.25 -36.50 -10.58
CA GLY A 63 1.40 -37.43 -11.30
C GLY A 63 -0.03 -37.53 -10.77
N VAL A 64 -0.48 -36.53 -9.93
CA VAL A 64 -1.85 -36.47 -9.44
C VAL A 64 -2.72 -35.76 -10.47
N ARG A 65 -3.85 -36.37 -10.82
CA ARG A 65 -4.79 -35.82 -11.82
C ARG A 65 -5.58 -34.64 -11.24
N ASN A 66 -5.92 -33.65 -12.08
CA ASN A 66 -6.77 -32.53 -11.70
C ASN A 66 -8.12 -33.01 -11.10
N GLY A 67 -8.73 -34.06 -11.69
CA GLY A 67 -9.98 -34.63 -11.17
C GLY A 67 -9.84 -35.21 -9.76
N GLU A 68 -8.73 -35.85 -9.43
CA GLU A 68 -8.46 -36.39 -8.09
C GLU A 68 -8.23 -35.28 -7.03
N LYS A 69 -7.85 -34.09 -7.47
CA LYS A 69 -7.72 -32.91 -6.60
C LYS A 69 -9.07 -32.29 -6.26
N LEU A 70 -10.04 -32.41 -7.16
CA LEU A 70 -11.40 -31.92 -6.98
C LEU A 70 -12.28 -32.87 -6.17
N SER A 71 -12.10 -34.20 -6.36
CA SER A 71 -12.91 -35.21 -5.67
C SER A 71 -12.10 -36.49 -5.45
N GLU A 72 -12.17 -37.05 -4.22
CA GLU A 72 -11.54 -38.33 -3.88
C GLU A 72 -12.17 -39.50 -4.63
N ASP A 73 -13.45 -39.38 -5.01
CA ASP A 73 -14.23 -40.38 -5.73
C ASP A 73 -14.21 -40.17 -7.26
N TYR A 74 -13.31 -39.31 -7.77
CA TYR A 74 -13.26 -38.96 -9.18
C TYR A 74 -13.25 -40.18 -10.11
N ASP A 75 -14.27 -40.28 -10.96
CA ASP A 75 -14.38 -41.25 -12.05
C ASP A 75 -14.62 -40.49 -13.38
N PRO A 76 -13.68 -40.56 -14.35
CA PRO A 76 -13.84 -39.88 -15.63
C PRO A 76 -15.07 -40.34 -16.44
N THR A 77 -15.76 -41.43 -16.05
CA THR A 77 -16.94 -41.93 -16.73
C THR A 77 -18.25 -41.53 -16.05
N ASP A 78 -18.19 -40.88 -14.88
CA ASP A 78 -19.35 -40.45 -14.10
C ASP A 78 -19.25 -38.98 -13.67
N PRO A 79 -19.89 -38.05 -14.39
CA PRO A 79 -19.86 -36.63 -14.07
C PRO A 79 -20.37 -36.26 -12.66
N GLU A 80 -21.14 -37.11 -12.01
CA GLU A 80 -21.63 -36.89 -10.66
C GLU A 80 -20.51 -37.01 -9.61
N THR A 81 -19.37 -37.61 -9.97
CA THR A 81 -18.19 -37.79 -9.11
C THR A 81 -17.11 -36.69 -9.27
N TRP A 82 -17.32 -35.74 -10.17
CA TRP A 82 -16.26 -34.78 -10.55
C TRP A 82 -16.03 -33.66 -9.55
N TRP A 83 -16.93 -33.49 -8.58
CA TRP A 83 -16.77 -32.51 -7.48
C TRP A 83 -17.31 -33.07 -6.18
N GLU A 84 -16.81 -32.56 -5.08
CA GLU A 84 -17.23 -32.95 -3.74
C GLU A 84 -17.94 -31.78 -3.06
N TYR A 85 -19.09 -32.04 -2.44
CA TYR A 85 -19.83 -31.08 -1.64
C TYR A 85 -19.85 -31.55 -0.19
N ASP A 86 -19.13 -30.84 0.69
CA ASP A 86 -19.05 -31.10 2.13
C ASP A 86 -19.84 -30.02 2.92
N GLY A 87 -21.10 -29.83 2.59
CA GLY A 87 -22.05 -29.02 3.36
C GLY A 87 -21.71 -27.55 3.62
N ASP A 88 -20.47 -27.24 3.90
CA ASP A 88 -19.93 -25.89 4.18
C ASP A 88 -18.83 -25.46 3.20
N TYR A 89 -18.30 -26.40 2.39
CA TYR A 89 -17.18 -26.15 1.48
C TYR A 89 -17.46 -26.75 0.11
N CYS A 90 -17.33 -25.92 -0.94
CA CYS A 90 -17.35 -26.38 -2.32
C CYS A 90 -15.96 -26.09 -2.93
N ARG A 91 -15.26 -27.12 -3.38
CA ARG A 91 -13.95 -26.98 -4.04
C ARG A 91 -14.08 -26.54 -5.51
N GLY A 92 -15.27 -26.71 -6.07
CA GLY A 92 -15.59 -26.35 -7.44
C GLY A 92 -16.96 -26.92 -7.81
N SER A 93 -17.52 -26.45 -8.91
CA SER A 93 -18.74 -27.00 -9.48
C SER A 93 -18.68 -26.94 -11.01
N ILE A 94 -19.35 -27.90 -11.63
CA ILE A 94 -19.62 -27.93 -13.06
C ILE A 94 -21.10 -28.10 -13.25
N GLU A 95 -21.73 -27.14 -13.89
CA GLU A 95 -23.15 -27.16 -14.13
C GLU A 95 -23.50 -27.49 -15.59
N TRP A 96 -24.53 -28.26 -15.75
CA TRP A 96 -25.03 -28.72 -17.04
C TRP A 96 -26.44 -28.24 -17.26
N THR A 97 -26.72 -27.66 -18.42
CA THR A 97 -28.07 -27.26 -18.81
C THR A 97 -28.59 -28.15 -19.93
N THR A 98 -29.91 -28.28 -20.05
CA THR A 98 -30.51 -29.09 -21.13
C THR A 98 -30.81 -28.23 -22.35
N VAL A 99 -30.12 -28.52 -23.46
CA VAL A 99 -30.32 -27.88 -24.75
C VAL A 99 -30.67 -28.96 -25.78
N ALA A 100 -31.83 -28.83 -26.43
CA ALA A 100 -32.32 -29.77 -27.43
C ALA A 100 -32.35 -31.24 -26.98
N GLY A 101 -32.45 -31.49 -25.66
CA GLY A 101 -32.54 -32.84 -25.09
C GLY A 101 -31.19 -33.46 -24.71
N GLU A 102 -30.12 -32.72 -24.82
CA GLU A 102 -28.76 -33.08 -24.34
C GLU A 102 -28.32 -32.18 -23.20
N TYR A 103 -27.53 -32.73 -22.25
CA TYR A 103 -26.86 -31.95 -21.23
C TYR A 103 -25.64 -31.26 -21.86
N ARG A 104 -25.62 -29.92 -21.84
CA ARG A 104 -24.54 -29.05 -22.34
C ARG A 104 -23.85 -28.39 -21.16
N LEU A 105 -22.53 -28.25 -21.23
CA LEU A 105 -21.76 -27.53 -20.26
C LEU A 105 -22.26 -26.07 -20.17
N TYR A 106 -22.58 -25.62 -18.95
CA TYR A 106 -23.24 -24.33 -18.72
C TYR A 106 -22.38 -23.39 -17.86
N GLU A 107 -21.87 -23.88 -16.73
CA GLU A 107 -20.99 -23.13 -15.84
C GLU A 107 -19.82 -23.99 -15.37
N ILE A 108 -18.66 -23.35 -15.19
CA ILE A 108 -17.46 -23.93 -14.57
C ILE A 108 -17.05 -23.00 -13.45
N PHE A 109 -16.92 -23.56 -12.27
CA PHE A 109 -16.39 -22.87 -11.11
C PHE A 109 -15.29 -23.72 -10.47
N PHE A 110 -14.05 -23.24 -10.53
CA PHE A 110 -12.92 -23.79 -9.80
C PHE A 110 -12.45 -22.72 -8.81
N GLY A 111 -12.66 -22.93 -7.53
CA GLY A 111 -12.30 -21.99 -6.47
C GLY A 111 -13.09 -22.28 -5.21
N GLY A 112 -12.49 -22.05 -4.07
CA GLY A 112 -13.16 -22.25 -2.79
C GLY A 112 -14.11 -21.10 -2.47
N ILE A 113 -15.33 -21.41 -2.04
CA ILE A 113 -16.22 -20.43 -1.43
C ILE A 113 -15.91 -20.43 0.08
N GLY A 114 -15.33 -19.33 0.60
CA GLY A 114 -15.10 -19.13 2.04
C GLY A 114 -13.62 -18.98 2.42
N ASN A 115 -13.36 -18.46 3.63
CA ASN A 115 -12.03 -18.13 4.17
C ASN A 115 -11.11 -19.34 4.47
N TYR A 116 -11.52 -20.58 4.13
CA TYR A 116 -10.81 -21.81 4.45
C TYR A 116 -10.77 -22.81 3.29
N ALA A 117 -10.86 -22.32 2.04
CA ALA A 117 -10.73 -23.19 0.89
C ALA A 117 -9.36 -23.87 0.89
N LEU A 118 -9.32 -25.19 0.82
CA LEU A 118 -8.07 -25.93 0.63
C LEU A 118 -7.54 -25.66 -0.78
N PRO A 119 -6.21 -25.53 -0.98
CA PRO A 119 -5.63 -25.31 -2.30
C PRO A 119 -6.01 -26.44 -3.27
N LEU A 120 -6.54 -26.05 -4.44
CA LEU A 120 -6.94 -27.02 -5.49
C LEU A 120 -5.74 -27.51 -6.30
N GLU A 121 -4.70 -26.69 -6.42
CA GLU A 121 -3.48 -26.95 -7.19
C GLU A 121 -3.74 -27.49 -8.61
N LEU A 122 -4.82 -27.02 -9.27
CA LEU A 122 -5.14 -27.40 -10.65
C LEU A 122 -4.08 -26.84 -11.59
N VAL A 123 -3.69 -27.61 -12.61
CA VAL A 123 -2.58 -27.25 -13.50
C VAL A 123 -2.92 -27.49 -14.96
N GLY A 124 -2.16 -26.86 -15.85
CA GLY A 124 -2.12 -27.18 -17.27
C GLY A 124 -3.04 -26.30 -18.12
N PHE A 125 -3.67 -26.90 -19.12
CA PHE A 125 -4.42 -26.21 -20.17
C PHE A 125 -5.92 -26.53 -20.09
N LEU A 126 -6.76 -25.52 -19.82
CA LEU A 126 -8.21 -25.68 -19.85
C LEU A 126 -8.74 -25.35 -21.26
N ASP A 127 -9.10 -26.37 -22.02
CA ASP A 127 -9.73 -26.24 -23.34
C ASP A 127 -11.24 -26.51 -23.23
N VAL A 128 -12.05 -25.46 -23.32
CA VAL A 128 -13.51 -25.53 -23.40
C VAL A 128 -14.03 -25.00 -24.73
N SER A 129 -13.17 -24.92 -25.73
CA SER A 129 -13.51 -24.36 -27.05
C SER A 129 -14.73 -25.08 -27.67
N GLY A 130 -15.66 -24.30 -28.23
CA GLY A 130 -16.89 -24.81 -28.85
C GLY A 130 -17.98 -25.28 -27.87
N CYS A 131 -17.84 -25.11 -26.57
CA CYS A 131 -18.91 -25.33 -25.58
C CYS A 131 -19.93 -24.18 -25.66
N THR A 132 -20.81 -24.24 -26.67
CA THR A 132 -21.67 -23.11 -27.11
C THR A 132 -22.75 -22.69 -26.13
N ALA A 133 -23.00 -23.47 -25.07
CA ALA A 133 -23.98 -23.15 -24.03
C ALA A 133 -23.32 -22.61 -22.75
N LEU A 134 -21.97 -22.58 -22.72
CA LEU A 134 -21.18 -22.13 -21.58
C LEU A 134 -21.31 -20.62 -21.41
N THR A 135 -21.80 -20.17 -20.26
CA THR A 135 -22.06 -18.76 -19.93
C THR A 135 -21.08 -18.19 -18.91
N ASP A 136 -20.53 -19.05 -18.05
CA ASP A 136 -19.70 -18.63 -16.93
C ASP A 136 -18.50 -19.58 -16.77
N VAL A 137 -17.29 -19.04 -16.76
CA VAL A 137 -16.04 -19.77 -16.47
C VAL A 137 -15.30 -19.00 -15.40
N ARG A 138 -15.16 -19.62 -14.24
CA ARG A 138 -14.35 -19.09 -13.12
C ARG A 138 -13.31 -20.13 -12.74
N CYS A 139 -12.10 -19.84 -13.10
CA CYS A 139 -10.91 -20.63 -12.79
C CYS A 139 -9.85 -19.78 -12.08
N ASN A 140 -10.36 -18.85 -11.25
CA ASN A 140 -9.52 -18.03 -10.41
C ASN A 140 -9.10 -18.80 -9.16
N SER A 141 -7.90 -18.63 -8.74
CA SER A 141 -7.51 -18.99 -7.38
C SER A 141 -6.50 -17.98 -6.85
N TRP A 142 -6.63 -17.71 -5.59
CA TRP A 142 -5.71 -16.87 -4.83
C TRP A 142 -4.32 -17.52 -4.66
N GLY A 143 -3.84 -18.23 -5.70
CA GLY A 143 -2.53 -18.87 -5.76
C GLY A 143 -2.54 -20.40 -5.87
N ASP A 144 -3.73 -21.02 -5.98
CA ASP A 144 -3.87 -22.49 -5.93
C ASP A 144 -4.16 -23.14 -7.29
N ILE A 145 -4.49 -22.35 -8.33
CA ILE A 145 -4.65 -22.82 -9.71
C ILE A 145 -3.51 -22.23 -10.54
N GLN A 146 -2.87 -23.03 -11.35
CA GLN A 146 -1.71 -22.65 -12.18
C GLN A 146 -1.98 -23.08 -13.63
N LEU A 147 -3.05 -22.50 -14.23
CA LEU A 147 -3.31 -22.72 -15.63
C LEU A 147 -2.25 -22.00 -16.47
N THR A 148 -1.63 -22.75 -17.35
CA THR A 148 -0.65 -22.22 -18.32
C THR A 148 -1.30 -21.85 -19.66
N GLY A 149 -2.58 -22.21 -19.85
CA GLY A 149 -3.35 -21.83 -21.04
C GLY A 149 -4.85 -22.07 -20.86
N LEU A 150 -5.63 -21.28 -21.61
CA LEU A 150 -7.09 -21.28 -21.57
C LEU A 150 -7.62 -21.05 -23.00
N ASP A 151 -8.44 -21.99 -23.51
CA ASP A 151 -9.12 -21.83 -24.80
C ASP A 151 -10.65 -21.81 -24.60
N VAL A 152 -11.21 -20.62 -24.76
CA VAL A 152 -12.66 -20.34 -24.71
C VAL A 152 -13.24 -20.05 -26.10
N SER A 153 -12.49 -20.32 -27.17
CA SER A 153 -12.91 -20.02 -28.54
C SER A 153 -14.21 -20.72 -28.91
N GLY A 154 -15.13 -19.98 -29.55
CA GLY A 154 -16.43 -20.53 -29.94
C GLY A 154 -17.43 -20.74 -28.81
N CYS A 155 -17.13 -20.37 -27.56
CA CYS A 155 -18.10 -20.27 -26.45
C CYS A 155 -18.93 -18.99 -26.63
N ALA A 156 -19.86 -19.02 -27.59
CA ALA A 156 -20.58 -17.82 -28.02
C ALA A 156 -21.57 -17.25 -27.00
N ALA A 157 -21.94 -18.05 -25.99
CA ALA A 157 -22.82 -17.64 -24.90
C ALA A 157 -22.06 -17.13 -23.66
N LEU A 158 -20.72 -17.08 -23.69
CA LEU A 158 -19.90 -16.71 -22.54
C LEU A 158 -20.11 -15.23 -22.19
N GLU A 159 -20.58 -15.00 -20.98
CA GLU A 159 -20.84 -13.67 -20.40
C GLU A 159 -19.83 -13.31 -19.31
N VAL A 160 -19.31 -14.31 -18.58
CA VAL A 160 -18.36 -14.12 -17.48
C VAL A 160 -17.15 -15.02 -17.67
N LEU A 161 -15.97 -14.41 -17.69
CA LEU A 161 -14.69 -15.12 -17.65
C LEU A 161 -13.84 -14.59 -16.51
N ASP A 162 -13.53 -15.45 -15.55
CA ASP A 162 -12.65 -15.16 -14.44
C ASP A 162 -11.50 -16.17 -14.44
N CYS A 163 -10.33 -15.70 -14.84
CA CYS A 163 -9.07 -16.45 -14.88
C CYS A 163 -7.95 -15.74 -14.10
N ASP A 164 -8.32 -14.97 -13.06
CA ASP A 164 -7.38 -14.28 -12.18
C ASP A 164 -6.35 -15.25 -11.57
N GLY A 165 -5.11 -14.78 -11.40
CA GLY A 165 -4.09 -15.47 -10.61
C GLY A 165 -3.53 -16.75 -11.25
N ASN A 166 -3.46 -16.82 -12.56
CA ASN A 166 -2.91 -17.94 -13.31
C ASN A 166 -1.53 -17.62 -13.95
N GLU A 167 -1.03 -18.50 -14.79
CA GLU A 167 0.24 -18.34 -15.53
C GLU A 167 0.02 -18.11 -17.02
N LEU A 168 -1.11 -17.48 -17.40
CA LEU A 168 -1.47 -17.26 -18.80
C LEU A 168 -0.52 -16.24 -19.45
N THR A 169 0.08 -16.61 -20.57
CA THR A 169 0.90 -15.71 -21.40
C THR A 169 0.13 -15.14 -22.59
N GLU A 170 -1.03 -15.72 -22.92
CA GLU A 170 -1.94 -15.29 -23.97
C GLU A 170 -3.39 -15.56 -23.56
N LEU A 171 -4.33 -14.76 -24.05
CA LEU A 171 -5.77 -14.95 -23.84
C LEU A 171 -6.53 -14.42 -25.05
N ASP A 172 -7.14 -15.31 -25.83
CA ASP A 172 -7.96 -14.96 -26.98
C ASP A 172 -9.46 -15.01 -26.63
N VAL A 173 -10.08 -13.84 -26.53
CA VAL A 173 -11.50 -13.66 -26.31
C VAL A 173 -12.27 -13.14 -27.52
N SER A 174 -11.63 -13.12 -28.70
CA SER A 174 -12.17 -12.52 -29.94
C SER A 174 -13.48 -13.14 -30.42
N THR A 175 -13.78 -14.40 -30.04
CA THR A 175 -15.03 -15.10 -30.40
C THR A 175 -16.11 -15.00 -29.33
N ASN A 176 -15.80 -14.44 -28.15
CA ASN A 176 -16.70 -14.33 -26.99
C ASN A 176 -17.37 -12.95 -26.98
N THR A 177 -18.10 -12.64 -28.05
CA THR A 177 -18.66 -11.30 -28.28
C THR A 177 -19.75 -10.90 -27.29
N GLY A 178 -20.31 -11.85 -26.52
CA GLY A 178 -21.28 -11.61 -25.45
C GLY A 178 -20.64 -11.40 -24.07
N LEU A 179 -19.30 -11.31 -24.00
CA LEU A 179 -18.60 -11.17 -22.73
C LEU A 179 -18.93 -9.82 -22.07
N VAL A 180 -19.40 -9.89 -20.83
CA VAL A 180 -19.81 -8.74 -20.01
C VAL A 180 -18.78 -8.46 -18.91
N TRP A 181 -18.21 -9.51 -18.31
CA TRP A 181 -17.20 -9.39 -17.26
C TRP A 181 -15.96 -10.21 -17.59
N LEU A 182 -14.81 -9.58 -17.61
CA LEU A 182 -13.51 -10.21 -17.81
C LEU A 182 -12.58 -9.90 -16.64
N TYR A 183 -12.15 -10.95 -15.92
CA TYR A 183 -11.16 -10.91 -14.87
C TYR A 183 -9.97 -11.76 -15.31
N CYS A 184 -8.83 -11.11 -15.55
CA CYS A 184 -7.58 -11.76 -15.97
C CYS A 184 -6.36 -11.18 -15.24
N ARG A 185 -6.59 -10.69 -13.99
CA ARG A 185 -5.53 -10.13 -13.16
C ARG A 185 -4.47 -11.16 -12.82
N ARG A 186 -3.25 -10.66 -12.51
CA ARG A 186 -2.13 -11.49 -12.02
C ARG A 186 -1.87 -12.69 -12.92
N ASN A 187 -1.68 -12.41 -14.20
CA ASN A 187 -1.22 -13.33 -15.22
C ASN A 187 0.11 -12.82 -15.82
N GLN A 188 0.51 -13.34 -16.97
CA GLN A 188 1.73 -12.95 -17.68
C GLN A 188 1.42 -12.43 -19.08
N LEU A 189 0.23 -11.82 -19.26
CA LEU A 189 -0.24 -11.31 -20.55
C LEU A 189 0.61 -10.13 -21.01
N THR A 190 1.10 -10.18 -22.24
CA THR A 190 1.84 -9.08 -22.87
C THR A 190 0.95 -8.28 -23.84
N GLU A 191 -0.19 -8.83 -24.24
CA GLU A 191 -1.22 -8.22 -25.09
C GLU A 191 -2.60 -8.71 -24.66
N LEU A 192 -3.63 -7.88 -24.88
CA LEU A 192 -5.02 -8.24 -24.64
C LEU A 192 -5.92 -7.50 -25.65
N ASP A 193 -6.45 -8.26 -26.62
CA ASP A 193 -7.39 -7.69 -27.63
C ASP A 193 -8.84 -7.96 -27.20
N ILE A 194 -9.53 -6.90 -26.80
CA ILE A 194 -10.93 -6.88 -26.39
C ILE A 194 -11.83 -6.14 -27.40
N SER A 195 -11.35 -5.85 -28.59
CA SER A 195 -12.06 -5.08 -29.60
C SER A 195 -13.36 -5.74 -30.07
N ALA A 196 -13.47 -7.07 -29.96
CA ALA A 196 -14.69 -7.83 -30.30
C ALA A 196 -15.71 -7.86 -29.15
N ASN A 197 -15.32 -7.53 -27.92
CA ASN A 197 -16.13 -7.67 -26.71
C ASN A 197 -16.89 -6.37 -26.39
N THR A 198 -17.74 -5.93 -27.32
CA THR A 198 -18.41 -4.61 -27.26
C THR A 198 -19.44 -4.48 -26.12
N GLU A 199 -19.88 -5.60 -25.52
CA GLU A 199 -20.79 -5.64 -24.38
C GLU A 199 -20.04 -5.59 -23.03
N LEU A 200 -18.69 -5.48 -23.06
CA LEU A 200 -17.87 -5.54 -21.86
C LEU A 200 -18.14 -4.33 -20.94
N ARG A 201 -18.46 -4.64 -19.70
CA ARG A 201 -18.81 -3.68 -18.64
C ARG A 201 -17.78 -3.59 -17.53
N ARG A 202 -17.11 -4.69 -17.23
CA ARG A 202 -16.04 -4.74 -16.24
C ARG A 202 -14.83 -5.43 -16.82
N LEU A 203 -13.70 -4.74 -16.74
CA LEU A 203 -12.40 -5.28 -17.12
C LEU A 203 -11.43 -5.16 -15.95
N TYR A 204 -10.93 -6.29 -15.49
CA TYR A 204 -9.91 -6.39 -14.47
C TYR A 204 -8.69 -7.10 -15.08
N CYS A 205 -7.66 -6.35 -15.46
CA CYS A 205 -6.44 -6.88 -16.08
C CYS A 205 -5.15 -6.44 -15.36
N SER A 206 -5.29 -6.01 -14.10
CA SER A 206 -4.15 -5.58 -13.27
C SER A 206 -3.12 -6.69 -13.06
N GLY A 207 -1.85 -6.31 -12.85
CA GLY A 207 -0.79 -7.29 -12.56
C GLY A 207 -0.43 -8.18 -13.75
N ASN A 208 -0.32 -7.60 -14.94
CA ASN A 208 0.13 -8.25 -16.16
C ASN A 208 1.41 -7.57 -16.71
N GLN A 209 1.72 -7.76 -17.99
CA GLN A 209 2.86 -7.17 -18.67
C GLN A 209 2.42 -6.37 -19.90
N LEU A 210 1.18 -5.80 -19.87
CA LEU A 210 0.60 -5.08 -20.98
C LEU A 210 1.36 -3.78 -21.20
N THR A 211 1.74 -3.50 -22.45
CA THR A 211 2.37 -2.24 -22.85
C THR A 211 1.39 -1.30 -23.56
N GLU A 212 0.25 -1.82 -23.99
CA GLU A 212 -0.87 -1.09 -24.60
C GLU A 212 -2.18 -1.76 -24.20
N LEU A 213 -3.26 -0.96 -24.13
CA LEU A 213 -4.61 -1.44 -23.88
C LEU A 213 -5.61 -0.53 -24.62
N ASP A 214 -6.22 -1.04 -25.69
CA ASP A 214 -7.23 -0.32 -26.45
C ASP A 214 -8.63 -0.70 -25.94
N VAL A 215 -9.28 0.23 -25.23
CA VAL A 215 -10.64 0.09 -24.73
C VAL A 215 -11.68 0.80 -25.63
N SER A 216 -11.29 1.37 -26.78
CA SER A 216 -12.14 2.23 -27.61
C SER A 216 -13.46 1.56 -28.05
N ALA A 217 -13.44 0.25 -28.30
CA ALA A 217 -14.61 -0.53 -28.70
C ALA A 217 -15.63 -0.81 -27.56
N ASN A 218 -15.21 -0.68 -26.29
CA ASN A 218 -15.98 -1.10 -25.12
C ASN A 218 -16.75 0.10 -24.52
N ALA A 219 -17.79 0.56 -25.20
CA ALA A 219 -18.52 1.78 -24.83
C ALA A 219 -19.34 1.64 -23.52
N GLU A 220 -19.72 0.41 -23.16
CA GLU A 220 -20.49 0.09 -21.94
C GLU A 220 -19.60 -0.09 -20.70
N LEU A 221 -18.27 0.11 -20.84
CA LEU A 221 -17.31 -0.10 -19.74
C LEU A 221 -17.54 0.93 -18.63
N TYR A 222 -17.83 0.42 -17.40
CA TYR A 222 -18.03 1.27 -16.23
C TYR A 222 -17.03 0.99 -15.09
N VAL A 223 -16.30 -0.14 -15.10
CA VAL A 223 -15.15 -0.41 -14.22
C VAL A 223 -13.97 -0.85 -15.07
N LEU A 224 -12.82 -0.22 -14.88
CA LEU A 224 -11.56 -0.58 -15.51
C LEU A 224 -10.44 -0.62 -14.50
N TYR A 225 -9.91 -1.81 -14.20
CA TYR A 225 -8.72 -2.01 -13.38
C TYR A 225 -7.60 -2.56 -14.25
N CYS A 226 -6.61 -1.72 -14.54
CA CYS A 226 -5.45 -2.05 -15.36
C CYS A 226 -4.11 -1.71 -14.68
N SER A 227 -4.13 -1.59 -13.35
CA SER A 227 -2.95 -1.30 -12.55
C SER A 227 -1.85 -2.35 -12.67
N GLU A 228 -0.64 -2.03 -12.20
CA GLU A 228 0.50 -2.96 -12.21
C GLU A 228 0.78 -3.55 -13.60
N ASN A 229 0.83 -2.69 -14.63
CA ASN A 229 1.18 -3.03 -16.02
C ASN A 229 2.37 -2.15 -16.49
N GLN A 230 2.58 -2.06 -17.80
CA GLN A 230 3.63 -1.25 -18.41
C GLN A 230 3.04 -0.26 -19.44
N LEU A 231 1.80 0.21 -19.18
CA LEU A 231 1.09 1.10 -20.11
C LEU A 231 1.77 2.47 -20.13
N THR A 232 2.05 2.97 -21.33
CA THR A 232 2.58 4.32 -21.55
C THR A 232 1.51 5.31 -21.99
N GLU A 233 0.35 4.83 -22.41
CA GLU A 233 -0.84 5.59 -22.79
C GLU A 233 -2.10 4.80 -22.44
N LEU A 234 -3.17 5.52 -22.11
CA LEU A 234 -4.51 4.95 -21.87
C LEU A 234 -5.55 5.99 -22.27
N ASP A 235 -6.36 5.70 -23.29
CA ASP A 235 -7.43 6.59 -23.74
C ASP A 235 -8.79 6.15 -23.17
N VAL A 236 -9.26 6.90 -22.20
CA VAL A 236 -10.60 6.77 -21.60
C VAL A 236 -11.47 8.00 -21.83
N SER A 237 -11.03 8.96 -22.66
CA SER A 237 -11.65 10.26 -22.88
C SER A 237 -13.10 10.23 -23.37
N VAL A 238 -13.60 9.07 -23.84
CA VAL A 238 -14.98 8.88 -24.32
C VAL A 238 -15.81 7.93 -23.44
N LYS A 239 -15.33 7.56 -22.25
CA LYS A 239 -15.97 6.60 -21.35
C LYS A 239 -16.96 7.27 -20.39
N THR A 240 -18.11 7.69 -20.90
CA THR A 240 -19.10 8.48 -20.13
C THR A 240 -19.75 7.73 -18.97
N GLU A 241 -19.74 6.39 -19.02
CA GLU A 241 -20.31 5.52 -17.97
C GLU A 241 -19.24 5.01 -17.00
N LEU A 242 -17.95 5.34 -17.22
CA LEU A 242 -16.86 4.90 -16.33
C LEU A 242 -17.00 5.58 -14.97
N TYR A 243 -17.22 4.78 -13.93
CA TYR A 243 -17.36 5.29 -12.58
C TYR A 243 -16.19 4.90 -11.66
N ASP A 244 -15.40 3.89 -12.06
CA ASP A 244 -14.30 3.37 -11.24
C ASP A 244 -13.12 2.99 -12.15
N LEU A 245 -12.00 3.72 -11.99
CA LEU A 245 -10.79 3.55 -12.79
C LEU A 245 -9.57 3.38 -11.89
N ASP A 246 -8.93 2.22 -11.95
CA ASP A 246 -7.59 1.98 -11.40
C ASP A 246 -6.59 1.73 -12.53
N CYS A 247 -5.73 2.74 -12.80
CA CYS A 247 -4.61 2.66 -13.74
C CYS A 247 -3.26 2.90 -13.05
N SER A 248 -3.21 2.69 -11.74
CA SER A 248 -2.02 2.90 -10.91
C SER A 248 -0.84 1.99 -11.30
N LEU A 249 0.37 2.34 -10.87
CA LEU A 249 1.59 1.55 -11.10
C LEU A 249 1.79 1.17 -12.58
N ASN A 250 1.71 2.18 -13.45
CA ASN A 250 2.02 2.10 -14.88
C ASN A 250 3.13 3.11 -15.25
N LEU A 251 3.26 3.44 -16.52
CA LEU A 251 4.25 4.39 -17.05
C LEU A 251 3.56 5.56 -17.78
N LEU A 252 2.33 5.92 -17.36
CA LEU A 252 1.53 6.96 -18.00
C LEU A 252 2.17 8.32 -17.77
N THR A 253 2.39 9.07 -18.84
CA THR A 253 2.87 10.46 -18.80
C THR A 253 1.75 11.49 -18.91
N GLU A 254 0.57 11.07 -19.36
CA GLU A 254 -0.67 11.83 -19.47
C GLU A 254 -1.87 10.91 -19.27
N LEU A 255 -2.96 11.45 -18.74
CA LEU A 255 -4.23 10.75 -18.56
C LEU A 255 -5.38 11.73 -18.83
N ASP A 256 -6.17 11.47 -19.86
CA ASP A 256 -7.34 12.27 -20.21
C ASP A 256 -8.63 11.59 -19.72
N VAL A 257 -9.23 12.15 -18.68
CA VAL A 257 -10.50 11.73 -18.09
C VAL A 257 -11.64 12.71 -18.35
N SER A 258 -11.46 13.68 -19.28
CA SER A 258 -12.43 14.76 -19.56
C SER A 258 -13.82 14.27 -19.97
N GLY A 259 -13.94 13.05 -20.53
CA GLY A 259 -15.23 12.43 -20.85
C GLY A 259 -15.87 11.61 -19.74
N CYS A 260 -15.19 11.41 -18.60
CA CYS A 260 -15.60 10.50 -17.54
C CYS A 260 -16.45 11.20 -16.47
N ALA A 261 -17.58 11.79 -16.86
CA ALA A 261 -18.41 12.59 -15.95
C ALA A 261 -19.08 11.78 -14.82
N ALA A 262 -19.14 10.45 -14.94
CA ALA A 262 -19.67 9.53 -13.94
C ALA A 262 -18.59 8.98 -12.98
N LEU A 263 -17.33 9.42 -13.12
CA LEU A 263 -16.20 8.87 -12.34
C LEU A 263 -16.34 9.24 -10.86
N GLU A 264 -16.47 8.22 -10.01
CA GLU A 264 -16.57 8.33 -8.55
C GLU A 264 -15.23 8.00 -7.88
N ALA A 265 -14.45 7.07 -8.45
CA ALA A 265 -13.13 6.69 -7.95
C ALA A 265 -12.09 6.70 -9.08
N LEU A 266 -10.95 7.37 -8.82
CA LEU A 266 -9.79 7.40 -9.70
C LEU A 266 -8.53 7.08 -8.91
N GLU A 267 -7.91 5.94 -9.23
CA GLU A 267 -6.60 5.55 -8.76
C GLU A 267 -5.60 5.61 -9.91
N CYS A 268 -4.66 6.57 -9.87
CA CYS A 268 -3.61 6.75 -10.88
C CYS A 268 -2.21 6.91 -10.24
N TYR A 269 -2.07 6.45 -8.98
CA TYR A 269 -0.81 6.55 -8.26
C TYR A 269 0.34 5.78 -8.92
N GLY A 270 1.56 6.23 -8.68
CA GLY A 270 2.76 5.51 -9.17
C GLY A 270 2.89 5.51 -10.69
N ASN A 271 2.60 6.64 -11.32
CA ASN A 271 2.81 6.91 -12.74
C ASN A 271 3.85 8.03 -12.96
N GLU A 272 3.96 8.55 -14.19
CA GLU A 272 4.87 9.64 -14.58
C GLU A 272 4.09 10.93 -14.91
N LEU A 273 2.86 11.10 -14.35
CA LEU A 273 1.98 12.23 -14.67
C LEU A 273 2.59 13.54 -14.19
N THR A 274 2.61 14.55 -15.06
CA THR A 274 3.04 15.91 -14.71
C THR A 274 1.88 16.88 -14.53
N GLU A 275 0.69 16.53 -15.00
CA GLU A 275 -0.57 17.25 -14.87
C GLU A 275 -1.74 16.25 -14.86
N LEU A 276 -2.85 16.63 -14.26
CA LEU A 276 -4.09 15.85 -14.23
C LEU A 276 -5.28 16.79 -14.23
N ASP A 277 -6.08 16.79 -15.30
CA ASP A 277 -7.31 17.58 -15.40
C ASP A 277 -8.53 16.72 -15.08
N ILE A 278 -9.12 16.96 -13.90
CA ILE A 278 -10.32 16.28 -13.38
C ILE A 278 -11.53 17.23 -13.31
N SER A 279 -11.46 18.39 -13.96
CA SER A 279 -12.50 19.44 -13.88
C SER A 279 -13.88 18.98 -14.38
N GLU A 280 -13.94 17.98 -15.27
CA GLU A 280 -15.18 17.40 -15.79
C GLU A 280 -15.70 16.21 -14.92
N CYS A 281 -14.91 15.72 -13.96
CA CYS A 281 -15.24 14.58 -13.08
C CYS A 281 -15.94 15.06 -11.80
N ALA A 282 -17.09 15.73 -11.92
CA ALA A 282 -17.76 16.37 -10.78
C ALA A 282 -18.35 15.36 -9.75
N ALA A 283 -18.47 14.08 -10.11
CA ALA A 283 -18.95 13.01 -9.21
C ALA A 283 -17.84 12.36 -8.38
N LEU A 284 -16.58 12.82 -8.52
CA LEU A 284 -15.42 12.17 -7.91
C LEU A 284 -15.48 12.26 -6.38
N GLU A 285 -15.53 11.08 -5.72
CA GLU A 285 -15.53 10.92 -4.26
C GLU A 285 -14.14 10.50 -3.75
N GLU A 286 -13.35 9.80 -4.57
CA GLU A 286 -12.02 9.33 -4.21
C GLU A 286 -11.02 9.60 -5.33
N LEU A 287 -9.90 10.25 -4.99
CA LEU A 287 -8.76 10.46 -5.88
C LEU A 287 -7.48 9.99 -5.20
N ASP A 288 -6.81 9.03 -5.82
CA ASP A 288 -5.44 8.65 -5.48
C ASP A 288 -4.51 8.92 -6.68
N CYS A 289 -3.70 9.97 -6.55
CA CYS A 289 -2.70 10.38 -7.51
C CYS A 289 -1.30 10.48 -6.88
N ASP A 290 -1.09 9.71 -5.79
CA ASP A 290 0.20 9.62 -5.10
C ASP A 290 1.35 9.24 -6.05
N TYR A 291 2.56 9.66 -5.71
CA TYR A 291 3.80 9.26 -6.41
C TYR A 291 3.75 9.47 -7.92
N ASN A 292 3.43 10.71 -8.31
CA ASN A 292 3.54 11.22 -9.66
C ASN A 292 4.55 12.39 -9.71
N HIS A 293 4.52 13.20 -10.77
CA HIS A 293 5.43 14.35 -10.95
C HIS A 293 4.69 15.69 -11.05
N MET A 294 3.48 15.75 -10.50
CA MET A 294 2.61 16.93 -10.60
C MET A 294 3.18 18.11 -9.81
N THR A 295 3.13 19.28 -10.40
CA THR A 295 3.51 20.55 -9.75
C THR A 295 2.30 21.40 -9.35
N ASP A 296 1.12 21.05 -9.84
CA ASP A 296 -0.17 21.69 -9.61
C ASP A 296 -1.28 20.65 -9.64
N LEU A 297 -2.33 20.83 -8.83
CA LEU A 297 -3.51 19.98 -8.80
C LEU A 297 -4.73 20.83 -8.43
N ASP A 298 -5.68 21.00 -9.35
CA ASP A 298 -6.93 21.71 -9.13
C ASP A 298 -8.08 20.74 -8.86
N VAL A 299 -8.54 20.72 -7.61
CA VAL A 299 -9.66 19.89 -7.13
C VAL A 299 -10.94 20.72 -6.91
N SER A 300 -10.96 21.97 -7.31
CA SER A 300 -12.06 22.92 -7.01
C SER A 300 -13.41 22.54 -7.63
N ALA A 301 -13.40 21.75 -8.72
CA ALA A 301 -14.62 21.25 -9.37
C ALA A 301 -15.18 19.99 -8.69
N ASN A 302 -14.38 19.28 -7.91
CA ASN A 302 -14.68 17.96 -7.35
C ASN A 302 -15.23 18.10 -5.91
N THR A 303 -16.37 18.76 -5.76
CA THR A 303 -16.94 19.13 -4.46
C THR A 303 -17.46 17.96 -3.63
N GLU A 304 -17.63 16.79 -4.24
CA GLU A 304 -18.06 15.55 -3.58
C GLU A 304 -16.87 14.74 -3.03
N LEU A 305 -15.60 15.20 -3.22
CA LEU A 305 -14.41 14.51 -2.75
C LEU A 305 -14.44 14.29 -1.23
N ARG A 306 -14.29 13.02 -0.84
CA ARG A 306 -14.16 12.52 0.53
C ARG A 306 -12.74 12.07 0.84
N ARG A 307 -12.03 11.53 -0.14
CA ARG A 307 -10.65 11.06 0.01
C ARG A 307 -9.78 11.64 -1.09
N LEU A 308 -8.70 12.30 -0.69
CA LEU A 308 -7.69 12.85 -1.58
C LEU A 308 -6.30 12.39 -1.13
N TYR A 309 -5.64 11.62 -1.98
CA TYR A 309 -4.26 11.18 -1.82
C TYR A 309 -3.43 11.76 -2.98
N CYS A 310 -2.53 12.70 -2.67
CA CYS A 310 -1.67 13.39 -3.64
C CYS A 310 -0.21 13.48 -3.17
N SER A 311 0.19 12.53 -2.32
CA SER A 311 1.53 12.47 -1.71
C SER A 311 2.61 12.13 -2.73
N GLY A 312 3.88 12.43 -2.39
CA GLY A 312 5.01 12.07 -3.25
C GLY A 312 5.02 12.78 -4.59
N ASN A 313 4.44 13.98 -4.67
CA ASN A 313 4.43 14.86 -5.84
C ASN A 313 5.39 16.05 -5.68
N GLN A 314 5.22 17.09 -6.49
CA GLN A 314 6.01 18.32 -6.44
C GLN A 314 5.14 19.56 -6.23
N LEU A 315 3.97 19.39 -5.53
CA LEU A 315 3.01 20.45 -5.31
C LEU A 315 3.60 21.54 -4.41
N THR A 316 3.47 22.78 -4.82
CA THR A 316 3.88 23.96 -4.04
C THR A 316 2.71 24.65 -3.36
N GLU A 317 1.49 24.41 -3.82
CA GLU A 317 0.21 24.87 -3.27
C GLU A 317 -0.85 23.77 -3.46
N LEU A 318 -1.87 23.76 -2.61
CA LEU A 318 -3.03 22.87 -2.70
C LEU A 318 -4.22 23.59 -2.09
N ASP A 319 -5.23 23.89 -2.91
CA ASP A 319 -6.48 24.54 -2.48
C ASP A 319 -7.61 23.50 -2.37
N VAL A 320 -7.99 23.16 -1.14
CA VAL A 320 -9.09 22.25 -0.82
C VAL A 320 -10.32 22.97 -0.26
N SER A 321 -10.38 24.31 -0.39
CA SER A 321 -11.44 25.13 0.19
C SER A 321 -12.85 24.79 -0.30
N MET A 322 -12.97 24.18 -1.49
CA MET A 322 -14.25 23.77 -2.08
C MET A 322 -14.64 22.34 -1.71
N ASN A 323 -13.73 21.53 -1.16
CA ASN A 323 -13.92 20.12 -0.86
C ASN A 323 -14.41 19.92 0.58
N THR A 324 -15.60 20.45 0.88
CA THR A 324 -16.14 20.54 2.25
C THR A 324 -16.53 19.19 2.86
N GLU A 325 -16.69 18.15 2.03
CA GLU A 325 -17.01 16.77 2.41
C GLU A 325 -15.75 15.91 2.64
N LEU A 326 -14.54 16.52 2.57
CA LEU A 326 -13.27 15.79 2.67
C LEU A 326 -13.11 15.20 4.08
N GLU A 327 -12.99 13.86 4.13
CA GLU A 327 -12.81 13.06 5.34
C GLU A 327 -11.34 12.66 5.54
N SER A 328 -10.59 12.43 4.45
CA SER A 328 -9.17 12.08 4.48
C SER A 328 -8.38 12.85 3.45
N LEU A 329 -7.28 13.47 3.88
CA LEU A 329 -6.32 14.16 3.03
C LEU A 329 -4.91 13.66 3.32
N SER A 330 -4.24 13.17 2.28
CA SER A 330 -2.82 12.85 2.32
C SER A 330 -2.08 13.63 1.24
N CYS A 331 -1.15 14.48 1.68
CA CYS A 331 -0.30 15.32 0.81
C CYS A 331 1.17 15.29 1.27
N PHE A 332 1.59 14.20 1.93
CA PHE A 332 2.96 14.06 2.43
C PHE A 332 3.99 14.03 1.29
N GLU A 333 5.26 14.34 1.62
CA GLU A 333 6.36 14.37 0.64
C GLU A 333 6.05 15.27 -0.58
N ASN A 334 5.59 16.52 -0.33
CA ASN A 334 5.40 17.59 -1.31
C ASN A 334 6.29 18.81 -1.00
N GLN A 335 6.00 19.97 -1.59
CA GLN A 335 6.75 21.22 -1.36
C GLN A 335 5.83 22.33 -0.85
N LEU A 336 4.74 21.97 -0.14
CA LEU A 336 3.76 22.92 0.36
C LEU A 336 4.38 23.83 1.43
N THR A 337 4.17 25.13 1.30
CA THR A 337 4.60 26.13 2.30
C THR A 337 3.45 26.57 3.21
N GLU A 338 2.23 26.34 2.79
CA GLU A 338 0.98 26.59 3.53
C GLU A 338 -0.06 25.54 3.12
N LEU A 339 -1.03 25.28 3.99
CA LEU A 339 -2.18 24.40 3.72
C LEU A 339 -3.37 24.91 4.54
N ASP A 340 -4.43 25.36 3.86
CA ASP A 340 -5.67 25.80 4.50
C ASP A 340 -6.72 24.68 4.42
N VAL A 341 -6.97 24.03 5.54
CA VAL A 341 -8.00 22.99 5.71
C VAL A 341 -9.24 23.49 6.44
N SER A 342 -9.36 24.80 6.66
CA SER A 342 -10.48 25.39 7.43
C SER A 342 -11.86 25.15 6.80
N GLY A 343 -11.92 24.91 5.47
CA GLY A 343 -13.13 24.52 4.75
C GLY A 343 -13.56 23.07 4.99
N CYS A 344 -12.66 22.19 5.38
CA CYS A 344 -12.85 20.74 5.44
C CYS A 344 -13.29 20.30 6.85
N ALA A 345 -14.49 20.69 7.29
CA ALA A 345 -14.96 20.45 8.65
C ALA A 345 -15.20 18.95 8.97
N ALA A 346 -15.36 18.10 7.95
CA ALA A 346 -15.55 16.65 8.07
C ALA A 346 -14.21 15.86 8.17
N LEU A 347 -13.05 16.55 8.12
CA LEU A 347 -11.75 15.91 8.05
C LEU A 347 -11.45 15.09 9.32
N GLU A 348 -11.28 13.77 9.15
CA GLU A 348 -10.93 12.81 10.19
C GLU A 348 -9.44 12.47 10.18
N GLU A 349 -8.81 12.50 8.99
CA GLU A 349 -7.40 12.12 8.80
C GLU A 349 -6.68 13.18 7.95
N LEU A 350 -5.55 13.68 8.45
CA LEU A 350 -4.67 14.60 7.73
C LEU A 350 -3.23 14.11 7.81
N ASP A 351 -2.66 13.78 6.64
CA ASP A 351 -1.24 13.53 6.49
C ASP A 351 -0.59 14.60 5.60
N CYS A 352 0.19 15.46 6.22
CA CYS A 352 0.96 16.52 5.58
C CYS A 352 2.45 16.47 5.97
N ASP A 353 2.94 15.27 6.34
CA ASP A 353 4.34 15.03 6.67
C ASP A 353 5.28 15.47 5.53
N TYR A 354 6.50 15.84 5.87
CA TYR A 354 7.58 16.14 4.92
C TYR A 354 7.20 17.17 3.85
N ASN A 355 6.73 18.34 4.33
CA ASN A 355 6.49 19.54 3.54
C ASN A 355 7.38 20.70 4.05
N HIS A 356 7.05 21.93 3.70
CA HIS A 356 7.82 23.13 4.07
C HIS A 356 6.99 24.13 4.89
N MET A 357 5.89 23.69 5.52
CA MET A 357 4.96 24.52 6.23
C MET A 357 5.58 25.14 7.49
N THR A 358 5.36 26.42 7.68
CA THR A 358 5.78 27.16 8.89
C THR A 358 4.66 27.33 9.92
N GLU A 359 3.43 27.17 9.50
CA GLU A 359 2.21 27.21 10.32
C GLU A 359 1.20 26.18 9.80
N LEU A 360 0.34 25.68 10.68
CA LEU A 360 -0.76 24.77 10.36
C LEU A 360 -1.89 25.04 11.34
N ASP A 361 -3.06 25.48 10.82
CA ASP A 361 -4.27 25.71 11.62
C ASP A 361 -5.29 24.60 11.36
N VAL A 362 -5.51 23.76 12.36
CA VAL A 362 -6.49 22.66 12.35
C VAL A 362 -7.68 22.93 13.27
N SER A 363 -7.84 24.17 13.74
CA SER A 363 -8.88 24.53 14.72
C SER A 363 -10.31 24.33 14.21
N ALA A 364 -10.53 24.37 12.90
CA ALA A 364 -11.84 24.12 12.27
C ALA A 364 -12.17 22.61 12.14
N ASN A 365 -11.16 21.75 12.18
CA ASN A 365 -11.28 20.31 11.90
C ASN A 365 -11.53 19.51 13.19
N THR A 366 -12.67 19.75 13.82
CA THR A 366 -12.99 19.21 15.16
C THR A 366 -13.23 17.70 15.19
N GLU A 367 -13.47 17.07 14.03
CA GLU A 367 -13.63 15.63 13.87
C GLU A 367 -12.28 14.90 13.65
N LEU A 368 -11.16 15.65 13.62
CA LEU A 368 -9.84 15.11 13.32
C LEU A 368 -9.40 14.08 14.37
N ARG A 369 -9.09 12.87 13.89
CA ARG A 369 -8.66 11.71 14.70
C ARG A 369 -7.19 11.40 14.51
N ARG A 370 -6.66 11.66 13.31
CA ARG A 370 -5.26 11.39 12.98
C ARG A 370 -4.64 12.60 12.31
N LEU A 371 -3.51 13.04 12.86
CA LEU A 371 -2.73 14.16 12.32
C LEU A 371 -1.25 13.74 12.21
N TRP A 372 -0.75 13.72 10.99
CA TRP A 372 0.66 13.58 10.69
C TRP A 372 1.16 14.86 10.03
N CYS A 373 2.04 15.60 10.72
CA CYS A 373 2.64 16.86 10.26
C CYS A 373 4.14 16.93 10.53
N SER A 374 4.79 15.76 10.64
CA SER A 374 6.24 15.66 10.87
C SER A 374 7.06 16.17 9.68
N GLY A 375 8.32 16.53 9.90
CA GLY A 375 9.23 16.93 8.83
C GLY A 375 8.84 18.26 8.16
N ASN A 376 8.23 19.17 8.91
CA ASN A 376 7.87 20.51 8.49
C ASN A 376 8.76 21.58 9.20
N GLN A 377 8.34 22.85 9.17
CA GLN A 377 9.04 23.96 9.81
C GLN A 377 8.16 24.65 10.84
N LEU A 378 7.18 23.92 11.42
CA LEU A 378 6.21 24.47 12.38
C LEU A 378 6.93 24.94 13.64
N THR A 379 6.63 26.16 14.08
CA THR A 379 7.13 26.74 15.34
C THR A 379 6.14 26.65 16.49
N GLU A 380 4.86 26.47 16.16
CA GLU A 380 3.75 26.25 17.09
C GLU A 380 2.75 25.29 16.42
N LEU A 381 1.97 24.56 17.23
CA LEU A 381 0.88 23.71 16.80
C LEU A 381 -0.17 23.71 17.90
N ASP A 382 -1.38 24.21 17.58
CA ASP A 382 -2.53 24.21 18.50
C ASP A 382 -3.53 23.15 18.06
N VAL A 383 -3.65 22.09 18.84
CA VAL A 383 -4.61 20.98 18.65
C VAL A 383 -5.72 20.99 19.71
N SER A 384 -5.88 22.11 20.44
CA SER A 384 -6.83 22.21 21.55
C SER A 384 -8.30 22.06 21.14
N ALA A 385 -8.63 22.33 19.87
CA ALA A 385 -9.96 22.15 19.30
C ALA A 385 -10.23 20.69 18.84
N ASN A 386 -9.19 19.91 18.60
CA ASN A 386 -9.27 18.56 18.02
C ASN A 386 -9.42 17.50 19.13
N THR A 387 -10.51 17.55 19.88
CA THR A 387 -10.73 16.72 21.09
C THR A 387 -10.94 15.23 20.78
N GLU A 388 -11.20 14.91 19.51
CA GLU A 388 -11.36 13.54 18.99
C GLU A 388 -10.03 12.92 18.55
N LEU A 389 -8.90 13.66 18.63
CA LEU A 389 -7.59 13.22 18.15
C LEU A 389 -7.10 11.97 18.90
N GLU A 390 -6.82 10.91 18.15
CA GLU A 390 -6.38 9.60 18.62
C GLU A 390 -4.89 9.36 18.33
N SER A 391 -4.36 9.99 17.26
CA SER A 391 -2.95 9.86 16.85
C SER A 391 -2.41 11.21 16.39
N LEU A 392 -1.20 11.56 16.87
CA LEU A 392 -0.48 12.76 16.47
C LEU A 392 0.98 12.42 16.19
N SER A 393 1.46 12.80 15.01
CA SER A 393 2.88 12.81 14.66
C SER A 393 3.29 14.22 14.23
N CYS A 394 4.21 14.85 14.95
CA CYS A 394 4.66 16.23 14.68
C CYS A 394 6.19 16.37 14.84
N SER A 395 6.91 15.28 14.66
CA SER A 395 8.37 15.23 14.75
C SER A 395 9.07 16.02 13.66
N GLU A 396 10.37 16.23 13.80
CA GLU A 396 11.19 16.95 12.82
C GLU A 396 10.60 18.34 12.45
N ASN A 397 10.06 19.06 13.45
CA ASN A 397 9.57 20.45 13.39
C ASN A 397 10.43 21.35 14.27
N HIS A 398 10.00 22.60 14.47
CA HIS A 398 10.66 23.60 15.34
C HIS A 398 9.81 23.95 16.56
N LEU A 399 8.91 23.07 16.97
CA LEU A 399 8.03 23.28 18.11
C LEU A 399 8.83 23.47 19.39
N THR A 400 8.46 24.45 20.18
CA THR A 400 9.05 24.72 21.49
C THR A 400 8.19 24.24 22.65
N GLU A 401 6.90 24.07 22.39
CA GLU A 401 5.89 23.55 23.33
C GLU A 401 4.77 22.88 22.53
N LEU A 402 4.09 21.95 23.17
CA LEU A 402 2.89 21.28 22.65
C LEU A 402 1.97 20.98 23.83
N ASP A 403 0.74 21.53 23.80
CA ASP A 403 -0.28 21.30 24.83
C ASP A 403 -1.31 20.27 24.31
N LEU A 404 -1.34 19.09 24.94
CA LEU A 404 -2.27 18.00 24.65
C LEU A 404 -3.35 17.84 25.73
N SER A 405 -3.50 18.81 26.63
CA SER A 405 -4.46 18.73 27.75
C SER A 405 -5.92 18.55 27.33
N ASN A 406 -6.26 18.95 26.09
CA ASN A 406 -7.60 18.82 25.52
C ASN A 406 -7.78 17.60 24.62
N ASN A 407 -6.77 16.75 24.46
CA ASN A 407 -6.78 15.59 23.55
C ASN A 407 -6.74 14.25 24.33
N PRO A 408 -7.75 13.93 25.15
CA PRO A 408 -7.71 12.80 26.07
C PRO A 408 -7.80 11.42 25.38
N ARG A 409 -8.08 11.41 24.08
CA ARG A 409 -8.14 10.18 23.27
C ARG A 409 -6.81 9.80 22.66
N ILE A 410 -5.87 10.76 22.58
CA ILE A 410 -4.49 10.37 22.29
C ILE A 410 -4.10 9.47 23.44
N ASP A 411 -3.92 8.17 23.17
CA ASP A 411 -3.60 7.18 24.18
C ASP A 411 -2.15 7.36 24.67
N ILE A 412 -1.98 8.50 25.39
CA ILE A 412 -0.77 8.89 26.06
C ILE A 412 -1.19 9.14 27.49
N ASP A 413 -0.92 8.22 28.38
CA ASP A 413 -0.85 8.55 29.81
C ASP A 413 0.14 9.72 29.92
N THR A 414 -0.28 10.80 30.51
CA THR A 414 0.28 12.17 30.48
C THR A 414 1.79 12.24 30.25
N ILE A 415 2.21 12.45 29.01
CA ILE A 415 3.61 12.69 28.67
C ILE A 415 3.79 14.19 28.63
N SER A 416 4.62 14.72 29.51
CA SER A 416 4.96 16.13 29.56
C SER A 416 6.43 16.36 29.27
N ALA A 417 6.76 17.52 28.73
CA ALA A 417 8.14 17.96 28.52
C ALA A 417 8.48 19.09 29.50
N GLU A 418 9.55 18.91 30.28
CA GLU A 418 10.15 19.98 31.07
C GLU A 418 11.42 20.51 30.38
N GLY A 419 11.40 21.75 29.95
CA GLY A 419 12.48 22.40 29.20
C GLY A 419 12.12 22.56 27.72
N SER A 420 13.08 23.01 26.90
CA SER A 420 12.85 23.27 25.48
C SER A 420 13.14 22.03 24.64
N GLY A 421 12.16 21.20 24.48
CA GLY A 421 12.14 20.00 23.65
C GLY A 421 10.70 19.56 23.47
N PHE A 422 10.47 18.60 22.60
CA PHE A 422 9.15 18.04 22.34
C PHE A 422 9.19 16.51 22.35
N ILE A 423 7.99 15.92 22.43
CA ILE A 423 7.81 14.49 22.51
C ILE A 423 7.10 14.04 21.24
N GLU A 424 7.68 13.05 20.60
CA GLU A 424 7.11 12.37 19.44
C GLU A 424 6.53 11.04 19.91
N VAL A 425 5.30 10.75 19.53
CA VAL A 425 4.67 9.46 19.78
C VAL A 425 4.38 8.81 18.44
N SER A 426 4.85 7.59 18.26
CA SER A 426 4.55 6.77 17.09
C SER A 426 3.95 5.45 17.50
N THR A 427 3.00 4.94 16.72
CA THR A 427 2.40 3.63 16.92
C THR A 427 2.92 2.65 15.88
N VAL A 428 3.26 1.43 16.32
CA VAL A 428 3.66 0.34 15.43
C VAL A 428 2.87 -0.90 15.85
N TRP A 429 2.34 -1.63 14.88
CA TRP A 429 1.75 -2.95 15.12
C TRP A 429 2.86 -3.97 15.33
N ASP A 430 2.80 -4.73 16.42
CA ASP A 430 3.73 -5.82 16.65
C ASP A 430 3.33 -7.10 15.90
N GLU A 431 4.14 -8.14 15.99
CA GLU A 431 3.90 -9.45 15.36
C GLU A 431 2.65 -10.20 15.88
N ASN A 432 1.95 -9.67 16.88
CA ASN A 432 0.72 -10.23 17.46
C ASN A 432 -0.52 -9.36 17.17
N ASP A 433 -0.40 -8.35 16.31
CA ASP A 433 -1.43 -7.32 16.05
C ASP A 433 -1.79 -6.47 17.29
N ASP A 434 -0.86 -6.34 18.26
CA ASP A 434 -0.99 -5.42 19.37
C ASP A 434 -0.33 -4.07 19.04
N ILE A 435 -0.97 -2.96 19.45
CA ILE A 435 -0.43 -1.61 19.22
C ILE A 435 0.71 -1.36 20.22
N CYS A 436 1.90 -1.14 19.71
CA CYS A 436 3.05 -0.69 20.48
C CYS A 436 3.24 0.82 20.34
N TYR A 437 3.31 1.52 21.46
CA TYR A 437 3.56 2.95 21.50
C TYR A 437 5.05 3.21 21.70
N TYR A 438 5.69 3.82 20.71
CA TYR A 438 7.05 4.32 20.82
C TYR A 438 7.02 5.81 21.11
N ILE A 439 7.69 6.21 22.18
CA ILE A 439 7.76 7.58 22.65
C ILE A 439 9.18 8.06 22.45
N LYS A 440 9.38 9.10 21.69
CA LYS A 440 10.71 9.65 21.40
C LYS A 440 10.78 11.09 21.84
N ALA A 441 11.85 11.43 22.56
CA ALA A 441 12.16 12.79 22.93
C ALA A 441 12.99 13.46 21.83
N ALA A 442 12.58 14.63 21.37
CA ALA A 442 13.33 15.43 20.43
C ALA A 442 13.67 16.80 21.05
N SER A 443 14.94 17.18 20.99
CA SER A 443 15.41 18.45 21.50
C SER A 443 15.47 19.50 20.41
N VAL A 444 15.03 20.73 20.69
CA VAL A 444 15.26 21.89 19.82
C VAL A 444 16.75 22.24 19.80
N PRO A 445 17.27 22.86 18.70
CA PRO A 445 18.65 23.31 18.64
C PRO A 445 19.03 24.18 19.85
N GLY A 446 20.08 23.79 20.54
CA GLY A 446 20.51 24.47 21.75
C GLY A 446 20.03 23.85 23.06
N ASN A 447 19.28 22.75 23.00
CA ASN A 447 18.89 21.98 24.17
C ASN A 447 19.30 20.52 24.02
N SER A 448 19.42 19.82 25.14
CA SER A 448 19.77 18.40 25.19
C SER A 448 18.74 17.64 26.01
N PHE A 449 18.31 16.50 25.50
CA PHE A 449 17.47 15.59 26.25
C PHE A 449 18.22 15.00 27.43
N CYS A 450 17.64 15.05 28.62
CA CYS A 450 18.25 14.58 29.86
C CYS A 450 17.76 13.20 30.28
N GLY A 451 16.59 12.79 29.84
CA GLY A 451 16.00 11.49 30.18
C GLY A 451 14.50 11.56 30.41
N TRP A 452 13.89 10.39 30.48
CA TRP A 452 12.50 10.18 30.88
C TRP A 452 12.42 10.00 32.40
N TYR A 453 11.50 10.68 33.04
CA TYR A 453 11.32 10.65 34.49
C TYR A 453 9.87 10.33 34.83
N ALA A 454 9.65 9.64 35.94
CA ALA A 454 8.32 9.55 36.56
C ALA A 454 7.99 10.87 37.27
N VAL A 455 6.71 11.11 37.57
CA VAL A 455 6.23 12.31 38.28
C VAL A 455 6.92 12.53 39.62
N ASP A 456 7.36 11.47 40.30
CA ASP A 456 8.12 11.55 41.54
C ASP A 456 9.60 11.93 41.36
N GLY A 457 10.03 12.14 40.13
CA GLY A 457 11.39 12.53 39.77
C GLY A 457 12.34 11.36 39.57
N THR A 458 11.85 10.11 39.60
CA THR A 458 12.68 8.93 39.34
C THR A 458 13.08 8.86 37.87
N LEU A 459 14.35 8.74 37.55
CA LEU A 459 14.83 8.53 36.19
C LEU A 459 14.44 7.13 35.70
N LEU A 460 13.68 7.07 34.62
CA LEU A 460 13.20 5.85 33.99
C LEU A 460 14.13 5.36 32.88
N SER A 461 14.54 6.28 32.00
CA SER A 461 15.42 5.96 30.86
C SER A 461 16.19 7.19 30.40
N THR A 462 17.37 6.98 29.84
CA THR A 462 18.13 7.98 29.09
C THR A 462 18.10 7.75 27.58
N ASN A 463 17.41 6.70 27.12
CA ASN A 463 17.23 6.47 25.69
C ASN A 463 16.34 7.56 25.12
N VAL A 464 16.69 8.07 23.96
CA VAL A 464 15.90 9.11 23.26
C VAL A 464 14.53 8.56 22.87
N GLU A 465 14.46 7.27 22.56
CA GLU A 465 13.25 6.56 22.19
C GLU A 465 13.00 5.40 23.17
N ILE A 466 11.78 5.26 23.66
CA ILE A 466 11.37 4.20 24.58
C ILE A 466 10.08 3.55 24.05
N ASN A 467 9.93 2.24 24.30
CA ASN A 467 8.64 1.57 24.16
C ASN A 467 7.89 1.70 25.48
N ARG A 468 6.68 2.27 25.45
CA ARG A 468 5.85 2.46 26.64
C ARG A 468 5.60 1.14 27.39
N ASN A 469 5.41 0.05 26.66
CA ASN A 469 5.13 -1.26 27.24
C ASN A 469 6.29 -1.79 28.12
N ASP A 470 7.50 -1.19 28.02
CA ASP A 470 8.65 -1.55 28.89
C ASP A 470 8.51 -1.00 30.33
N PHE A 471 7.47 -0.16 30.61
CA PHE A 471 7.32 0.56 31.89
C PHE A 471 5.95 0.29 32.53
N ASP A 472 5.59 -0.97 32.73
CA ASP A 472 4.35 -1.38 33.38
C ASP A 472 4.13 -0.69 34.73
N GLY A 473 2.98 -0.02 34.89
CA GLY A 473 2.56 0.67 36.12
C GLY A 473 3.07 2.10 36.28
N VAL A 474 3.73 2.66 35.26
CA VAL A 474 4.06 4.09 35.19
C VAL A 474 3.08 4.74 34.21
N ASN A 475 2.18 5.60 34.73
CA ASN A 475 1.14 6.24 33.94
C ASN A 475 1.56 7.60 33.40
N ASP A 476 2.53 8.25 34.02
CA ASP A 476 2.96 9.60 33.64
C ASP A 476 4.46 9.65 33.41
N PHE A 477 4.87 10.15 32.24
CA PHE A 477 6.25 10.31 31.84
C PHE A 477 6.58 11.80 31.68
N ILE A 478 7.73 12.24 32.15
CA ILE A 478 8.24 13.58 31.97
C ILE A 478 9.55 13.50 31.18
N ALA A 479 9.54 14.00 29.96
CA ALA A 479 10.78 14.23 29.21
C ALA A 479 11.44 15.50 29.73
N LYS A 480 12.67 15.39 30.24
CA LYS A 480 13.42 16.56 30.70
C LYS A 480 14.45 16.98 29.67
N PHE A 481 14.43 18.28 29.37
CA PHE A 481 15.41 18.93 28.51
C PHE A 481 16.11 20.01 29.31
N THR A 482 17.40 20.14 29.14
CA THR A 482 18.16 21.29 29.64
C THR A 482 18.58 22.16 28.47
N ALA A 483 18.53 23.49 28.68
CA ALA A 483 19.21 24.38 27.78
C ALA A 483 20.66 23.90 27.71
N SER A 484 21.17 23.59 26.51
CA SER A 484 22.60 23.39 26.36
C SER A 484 23.28 24.64 26.86
N THR A 485 24.16 24.47 27.82
CA THR A 485 24.98 25.57 28.29
C THR A 485 25.61 26.28 27.08
N PRO A 486 25.82 27.59 27.10
CA PRO A 486 26.28 28.32 25.93
C PRO A 486 27.57 27.80 25.27
N GLY A 487 28.14 26.69 25.70
CA GLY A 487 29.30 26.01 25.16
C GLY A 487 29.05 24.73 24.36
N GLY A 488 27.85 24.10 24.46
CA GLY A 488 27.49 22.89 23.72
C GLY A 488 28.12 21.59 24.24
N VAL A 489 27.98 20.51 23.45
CA VAL A 489 28.57 19.19 23.74
C VAL A 489 30.09 19.34 23.87
N GLY A 490 30.64 18.86 24.98
CA GLY A 490 32.07 18.99 25.30
C GLY A 490 32.40 20.12 26.29
N ASP A 491 31.50 21.06 26.61
CA ASP A 491 31.65 22.09 27.65
C ASP A 491 31.17 21.53 29.00
N VAL A 492 32.04 20.84 29.70
CA VAL A 492 31.71 20.10 30.94
C VAL A 492 31.82 20.99 32.18
N ASP A 493 32.58 22.08 32.12
CA ASP A 493 32.71 23.04 33.23
C ASP A 493 31.66 24.16 33.16
N GLY A 494 30.90 24.26 32.04
CA GLY A 494 29.78 25.19 31.87
C GLY A 494 30.21 26.63 31.67
N ASP A 495 31.48 26.88 31.23
CA ASP A 495 32.02 28.23 31.07
C ASP A 495 31.64 28.89 29.72
N GLY A 496 30.88 28.16 28.88
CA GLY A 496 30.36 28.62 27.60
C GLY A 496 31.31 28.36 26.41
N ALA A 497 32.39 27.58 26.59
CA ALA A 497 33.30 27.29 25.50
C ALA A 497 34.05 25.95 25.68
N VAL A 498 33.99 25.10 24.66
CA VAL A 498 34.68 23.81 24.64
C VAL A 498 36.17 24.03 24.57
N ARG A 499 36.89 23.67 25.65
CA ARG A 499 38.33 23.89 25.82
C ARG A 499 39.07 22.63 26.28
N VAL A 500 40.39 22.72 26.34
CA VAL A 500 41.23 21.63 26.88
C VAL A 500 40.95 21.36 28.36
N SER A 501 40.42 22.35 29.12
CA SER A 501 39.96 22.19 30.52
C SER A 501 38.88 21.12 30.63
N ASP A 502 37.92 21.13 29.71
CA ASP A 502 36.81 20.16 29.68
C ASP A 502 37.32 18.75 29.41
N ALA A 503 38.21 18.61 28.45
CA ALA A 503 38.84 17.32 28.17
C ALA A 503 39.60 16.76 29.39
N VAL A 504 40.19 17.62 30.21
CA VAL A 504 40.86 17.22 31.46
C VAL A 504 39.81 16.73 32.48
N LEU A 505 38.67 17.38 32.59
CA LEU A 505 37.56 16.94 33.45
C LEU A 505 36.99 15.59 32.99
N ILE A 506 36.71 15.42 31.71
CA ILE A 506 36.27 14.16 31.13
C ILE A 506 37.29 13.05 31.38
N MET A 507 38.56 13.32 31.18
CA MET A 507 39.62 12.35 31.44
C MET A 507 39.65 11.93 32.93
N ARG A 508 39.48 12.87 33.84
CA ARG A 508 39.48 12.60 35.28
C ARG A 508 38.26 11.78 35.68
N TYR A 509 37.10 12.05 35.12
CA TYR A 509 35.89 11.26 35.34
C TYR A 509 36.06 9.83 34.78
N ALA A 510 36.50 9.68 33.53
CA ALA A 510 36.76 8.38 32.90
C ALA A 510 37.77 7.51 33.67
N LEU A 511 38.66 8.14 34.43
CA LEU A 511 39.63 7.47 35.31
C LEU A 511 39.12 7.25 36.74
N GLY A 512 37.86 7.62 37.05
CA GLY A 512 37.27 7.47 38.37
C GLY A 512 37.89 8.39 39.44
N LEU A 513 38.47 9.52 39.05
CA LEU A 513 39.11 10.47 39.95
C LEU A 513 38.17 11.57 40.45
N ILE A 514 37.09 11.81 39.77
CA ILE A 514 36.01 12.74 40.14
C ILE A 514 34.66 12.11 39.74
N GLU A 515 33.60 12.61 40.37
CA GLU A 515 32.24 12.29 39.98
C GLU A 515 31.68 13.43 39.12
N PHE A 516 30.85 13.11 38.12
CA PHE A 516 30.13 14.06 37.32
C PHE A 516 28.67 14.12 37.78
N THR A 517 28.06 15.30 37.65
CA THR A 517 26.59 15.40 37.71
C THR A 517 26.00 14.78 36.45
N PRO A 518 24.69 14.43 36.47
CA PRO A 518 24.03 13.94 35.27
C PRO A 518 24.20 14.84 34.05
N GLU A 519 24.16 16.15 34.25
CA GLU A 519 24.37 17.16 33.21
C GLU A 519 25.80 17.10 32.64
N GLN A 520 26.78 16.93 33.51
CA GLN A 520 28.18 16.80 33.11
C GLN A 520 28.46 15.49 32.37
N ILE A 521 27.75 14.43 32.70
CA ILE A 521 27.80 13.15 31.96
C ILE A 521 27.30 13.36 30.53
N LEU A 522 26.16 14.04 30.36
CA LEU A 522 25.58 14.35 29.06
C LEU A 522 26.48 15.23 28.19
N CYS A 523 27.06 16.29 28.78
CA CYS A 523 28.01 17.15 28.05
C CYS A 523 29.33 16.44 27.75
N GLY A 524 29.69 15.46 28.55
CA GLY A 524 30.94 14.72 28.44
C GLY A 524 30.92 13.52 27.49
N ASP A 525 29.76 13.00 27.17
CA ASP A 525 29.55 11.94 26.15
C ASP A 525 29.49 12.60 24.77
N VAL A 526 30.63 12.79 24.17
CA VAL A 526 30.79 13.60 22.94
C VAL A 526 30.54 12.78 21.68
N ASP A 527 30.67 11.45 21.75
CA ASP A 527 30.43 10.56 20.65
C ASP A 527 29.00 9.95 20.67
N GLY A 528 28.25 10.20 21.75
CA GLY A 528 26.85 9.78 21.90
C GLY A 528 26.69 8.27 22.14
N ASP A 529 27.72 7.59 22.65
CA ASP A 529 27.69 6.12 22.88
C ASP A 529 27.09 5.74 24.24
N GLY A 530 26.62 6.72 25.02
CA GLY A 530 26.00 6.56 26.35
C GLY A 530 26.98 6.44 27.51
N PHE A 531 28.30 6.64 27.28
CA PHE A 531 29.34 6.51 28.30
C PHE A 531 30.45 7.55 28.15
N VAL A 532 30.70 8.31 29.19
CA VAL A 532 31.85 9.25 29.19
C VAL A 532 33.17 8.50 29.39
N LYS A 533 33.98 8.45 28.35
CA LYS A 533 35.22 7.68 28.25
C LYS A 533 36.41 8.57 27.85
N VAL A 534 37.59 7.97 27.83
CA VAL A 534 38.83 8.65 27.34
C VAL A 534 38.69 9.07 25.87
N ALA A 535 37.87 8.38 25.08
CA ALA A 535 37.61 8.72 23.69
C ALA A 535 36.96 10.11 23.56
N ASP A 536 36.01 10.44 24.43
CA ASP A 536 35.34 11.74 24.47
C ASP A 536 36.32 12.88 24.80
N ALA A 537 37.19 12.66 25.75
CA ALA A 537 38.24 13.64 26.06
C ALA A 537 39.13 13.93 24.84
N VAL A 538 39.43 12.92 24.02
CA VAL A 538 40.21 13.09 22.78
C VAL A 538 39.39 13.88 21.74
N MET A 539 38.07 13.65 21.65
CA MET A 539 37.21 14.41 20.76
C MET A 539 37.12 15.88 21.18
N VAL A 540 36.96 16.16 22.48
CA VAL A 540 36.97 17.53 23.03
C VAL A 540 38.26 18.24 22.73
N ILE A 541 39.40 17.57 22.87
CA ILE A 541 40.71 18.16 22.48
C ILE A 541 40.72 18.54 20.99
N ARG A 542 40.21 17.68 20.13
CA ARG A 542 40.14 17.97 18.68
C ARG A 542 39.23 19.16 18.38
N ILE A 543 38.08 19.25 19.03
CA ILE A 543 37.16 20.40 18.92
C ILE A 543 37.85 21.67 19.40
N ALA A 544 38.42 21.64 20.59
CA ALA A 544 39.13 22.79 21.17
C ALA A 544 40.32 23.30 20.31
N LEU A 545 40.92 22.42 19.53
CA LEU A 545 42.03 22.75 18.62
C LEU A 545 41.54 23.05 17.18
N GLY A 546 40.24 23.03 16.91
CA GLY A 546 39.69 23.23 15.56
C GLY A 546 40.06 22.12 14.55
N LEU A 547 40.26 20.88 15.04
CA LEU A 547 40.68 19.72 14.27
C LEU A 547 39.51 18.72 14.04
N ALA A 548 38.27 19.10 14.44
CA ALA A 548 37.07 18.28 14.29
C ALA A 548 36.36 18.53 12.96
#